data_f089b7892045cd55d7d250e7a5316fa8
#
_entry.id   f089b7892045cd55d7d250e7a5316fa8
#
_cell.length_a   1.000
_cell.length_b   1.000
_cell.length_c   1.000
_cell.angle_alpha   90.00
_cell.angle_beta   90.00
_cell.angle_gamma   90.00
#
_symmetry.space_group_name_H-M   'P 1'
#
loop_
_entity.id
_entity.type
_entity.pdbx_description
1 polymer ?
#
loop_
_entity_poly.entity_id
_entity_poly.type
_entity_poly.pdbx_seq_one_letter_code
_entity_poly.pdbx_strand_id
1 'polypeptide(L)'
;ITDVTPELAYEYLLNFGFTTLVGEDDADNYGGANDVTQATALGGLTKGVYNEELTAAYAAIANGGTYIEPVYYTKVTDSNGRVILEANPQTRQVLDEDTAYLLTNAMHDVVTEGTGKLANIDNQYVSGKTGTSSDDYDIWFSGYTNYLTASIWSGFDENTDITKYCGNTSYHNR
;
A
#
# COMPACT_ATOMS: atom_id res chain seq x y z
N ILE A 1 -4.78 -3.64 18.17
CA ILE A 1 -5.76 -2.61 17.70
C ILE A 1 -6.30 -1.81 18.89
N THR A 2 -6.52 -2.42 20.07
CA THR A 2 -7.00 -1.69 21.25
C THR A 2 -6.00 -0.70 21.84
N ASP A 3 -4.72 -0.87 21.57
CA ASP A 3 -3.65 0.04 22.04
C ASP A 3 -3.36 1.17 21.06
N VAL A 4 -3.77 1.03 19.80
CA VAL A 4 -3.70 2.06 18.75
C VAL A 4 -5.13 2.47 18.41
N THR A 5 -5.50 3.71 18.67
CA THR A 5 -6.85 4.19 18.37
C THR A 5 -7.06 4.33 16.85
N PRO A 6 -8.32 4.23 16.36
CA PRO A 6 -8.62 4.47 14.93
C PRO A 6 -8.13 5.83 14.43
N GLU A 7 -8.26 6.88 15.28
CA GLU A 7 -7.81 8.23 14.95
C GLU A 7 -6.30 8.27 14.69
N LEU A 8 -5.51 7.64 15.58
CA LEU A 8 -4.06 7.57 15.42
C LEU A 8 -3.69 6.77 14.16
N ALA A 9 -4.37 5.65 13.91
CA ALA A 9 -4.14 4.85 12.70
C ALA A 9 -4.45 5.66 11.43
N TYR A 10 -5.54 6.42 11.43
CA TYR A 10 -5.93 7.31 10.34
C TYR A 10 -4.88 8.40 10.09
N GLU A 11 -4.36 9.06 11.14
CA GLU A 11 -3.28 10.04 11.03
C GLU A 11 -1.99 9.44 10.44
N TYR A 12 -1.63 8.23 10.83
CA TYR A 12 -0.48 7.54 10.22
C TYR A 12 -0.70 7.28 8.74
N LEU A 13 -1.88 6.85 8.32
CA LEU A 13 -2.18 6.64 6.91
C LEU A 13 -2.10 7.94 6.09
N LEU A 14 -2.59 9.07 6.63
CA LEU A 14 -2.39 10.38 6.00
C LEU A 14 -0.90 10.73 5.87
N ASN A 15 -0.10 10.42 6.89
CA ASN A 15 1.34 10.61 6.85
C ASN A 15 2.05 9.72 5.82
N PHE A 16 1.51 8.54 5.53
CA PHE A 16 1.97 7.68 4.44
C PHE A 16 1.54 8.15 3.05
N GLY A 17 0.79 9.26 2.96
CA GLY A 17 0.45 9.91 1.68
C GLY A 17 -0.84 9.42 1.03
N PHE A 18 -1.69 8.69 1.74
CA PHE A 18 -3.01 8.31 1.22
C PHE A 18 -3.93 9.51 1.14
N THR A 19 -4.51 9.75 -0.03
CA THR A 19 -5.36 10.93 -0.32
C THR A 19 -6.85 10.60 -0.42
N THR A 20 -7.22 9.33 -0.50
CA THR A 20 -8.60 8.88 -0.68
C THR A 20 -9.33 8.60 0.63
N LEU A 21 -8.66 8.72 1.76
CA LEU A 21 -9.24 8.44 3.07
C LEU A 21 -10.36 9.42 3.41
N VAL A 22 -11.44 8.89 3.96
CA VAL A 22 -12.61 9.66 4.38
C VAL A 22 -12.55 9.90 5.88
N GLY A 23 -12.41 11.16 6.30
CA GLY A 23 -12.48 11.55 7.71
C GLY A 23 -13.92 11.59 8.24
N GLU A 24 -14.05 11.72 9.55
CA GLU A 24 -15.37 11.86 10.20
C GLU A 24 -16.13 13.09 9.70
N ASP A 25 -15.42 14.20 9.44
CA ASP A 25 -16.00 15.46 8.96
C ASP A 25 -16.61 15.35 7.55
N ASP A 26 -16.18 14.37 6.76
CA ASP A 26 -16.64 14.14 5.38
C ASP A 26 -17.60 12.93 5.27
N ALA A 27 -17.88 12.26 6.37
CA ALA A 27 -18.70 11.04 6.40
C ALA A 27 -20.10 11.21 5.79
N ASP A 28 -20.71 12.38 5.97
CA ASP A 28 -22.07 12.68 5.45
C ASP A 28 -22.13 12.57 3.92
N ASN A 29 -21.05 12.88 3.22
CA ASN A 29 -20.94 12.74 1.78
C ASN A 29 -20.88 11.28 1.30
N TYR A 30 -20.64 10.34 2.23
CA TYR A 30 -20.51 8.90 1.97
C TYR A 30 -21.52 8.06 2.78
N GLY A 31 -22.69 8.66 3.09
CA GLY A 31 -23.77 7.96 3.79
C GLY A 31 -23.44 7.58 5.24
N GLY A 32 -22.57 8.36 5.88
CA GLY A 32 -22.08 8.14 7.24
C GLY A 32 -20.85 7.24 7.34
N ALA A 33 -20.34 6.72 6.20
CA ALA A 33 -19.13 5.91 6.20
C ALA A 33 -17.88 6.80 6.32
N ASN A 34 -16.90 6.36 7.12
CA ASN A 34 -15.60 7.00 7.25
C ASN A 34 -14.51 5.96 7.56
N ASP A 35 -13.25 6.36 7.47
CA ASP A 35 -12.10 5.48 7.66
C ASP A 35 -11.45 5.61 9.05
N VAL A 36 -12.04 6.39 9.96
CA VAL A 36 -11.63 6.46 11.38
C VAL A 36 -12.32 5.33 12.16
N THR A 37 -12.04 4.08 11.75
CA THR A 37 -12.69 2.88 12.30
C THR A 37 -11.69 1.74 12.52
N GLN A 38 -12.09 0.74 13.30
CA GLN A 38 -11.28 -0.47 13.46
C GLN A 38 -11.16 -1.30 12.17
N ALA A 39 -12.13 -1.19 11.25
CA ALA A 39 -12.13 -1.90 9.98
C ALA A 39 -10.96 -1.46 9.08
N THR A 40 -10.51 -0.22 9.22
CA THR A 40 -9.37 0.35 8.50
C THR A 40 -8.08 -0.46 8.72
N ALA A 41 -7.88 -1.00 9.91
CA ALA A 41 -6.74 -1.88 10.22
C ALA A 41 -6.75 -3.21 9.43
N LEU A 42 -7.89 -3.59 8.88
CA LEU A 42 -8.06 -4.78 8.03
C LEU A 42 -8.22 -4.41 6.54
N GLY A 43 -8.01 -3.15 6.18
CA GLY A 43 -8.18 -2.66 4.83
C GLY A 43 -9.63 -2.32 4.44
N GLY A 44 -10.55 -2.26 5.42
CA GLY A 44 -11.93 -1.85 5.19
C GLY A 44 -12.03 -0.33 5.05
N LEU A 45 -11.76 0.17 3.83
CA LEU A 45 -11.75 1.58 3.50
C LEU A 45 -12.98 1.98 2.68
N THR A 46 -13.49 3.18 2.91
CA THR A 46 -14.69 3.72 2.26
C THR A 46 -14.53 3.85 0.75
N LYS A 47 -13.38 4.33 0.29
CA LYS A 47 -13.07 4.57 -1.13
C LYS A 47 -11.96 3.67 -1.66
N GLY A 48 -11.26 2.94 -0.80
CA GLY A 48 -10.03 2.27 -1.15
C GLY A 48 -8.85 3.23 -1.29
N VAL A 49 -7.77 2.77 -1.94
CA VAL A 49 -6.52 3.54 -2.12
C VAL A 49 -6.02 3.42 -3.55
N TYR A 50 -5.27 4.41 -4.01
CA TYR A 50 -4.54 4.28 -5.26
C TYR A 50 -3.35 3.32 -5.11
N ASN A 51 -3.11 2.49 -6.13
CA ASN A 51 -2.00 1.53 -6.13
C ASN A 51 -0.64 2.21 -5.98
N GLU A 52 -0.46 3.39 -6.56
CA GLU A 52 0.77 4.17 -6.43
C GLU A 52 1.02 4.64 -5.00
N GLU A 53 -0.03 5.09 -4.29
CA GLU A 53 0.08 5.52 -2.89
C GLU A 53 0.45 4.34 -1.99
N LEU A 54 -0.17 3.17 -2.23
CA LEU A 54 0.17 1.96 -1.51
C LEU A 54 1.61 1.53 -1.79
N THR A 55 2.06 1.62 -3.05
CA THR A 55 3.46 1.33 -3.42
C THR A 55 4.42 2.28 -2.70
N ALA A 56 4.11 3.58 -2.64
CA ALA A 56 4.93 4.58 -1.95
C ALA A 56 4.97 4.34 -0.42
N ALA A 57 3.85 3.91 0.17
CA ALA A 57 3.79 3.56 1.59
C ALA A 57 4.69 2.34 1.91
N TYR A 58 4.66 1.29 1.08
CA TYR A 58 5.58 0.16 1.21
C TYR A 58 7.03 0.55 0.96
N ALA A 59 7.28 1.44 0.00
CA ALA A 59 8.62 1.99 -0.23
C ALA A 59 9.14 2.77 0.99
N ALA A 60 8.28 3.47 1.72
CA ALA A 60 8.67 4.16 2.95
C ALA A 60 9.12 3.16 4.03
N ILE A 61 8.45 2.03 4.19
CA ILE A 61 8.87 0.97 5.12
C ILE A 61 10.22 0.39 4.70
N ALA A 62 10.38 0.07 3.41
CA ALA A 62 11.64 -0.42 2.83
C ALA A 62 12.80 0.57 3.02
N ASN A 63 12.50 1.86 3.07
CA ASN A 63 13.44 2.97 3.21
C ASN A 63 13.58 3.45 4.67
N GLY A 64 13.53 2.52 5.64
CA GLY A 64 13.74 2.82 7.05
C GLY A 64 12.70 3.80 7.64
N GLY A 65 11.47 3.77 7.14
CA GLY A 65 10.38 4.64 7.59
C GLY A 65 10.34 6.02 6.95
N THR A 66 11.20 6.30 5.96
CA THR A 66 11.23 7.58 5.24
C THR A 66 10.34 7.51 4.00
N TYR A 67 9.22 8.24 4.02
CA TYR A 67 8.35 8.43 2.87
C TYR A 67 8.96 9.43 1.89
N ILE A 68 8.88 9.10 0.59
CA ILE A 68 9.24 9.97 -0.52
C ILE A 68 8.03 10.06 -1.43
N GLU A 69 7.60 11.29 -1.74
CA GLU A 69 6.48 11.54 -2.66
C GLU A 69 6.75 10.90 -4.03
N PRO A 70 5.81 10.12 -4.59
CA PRO A 70 5.97 9.53 -5.91
C PRO A 70 6.17 10.59 -6.99
N VAL A 71 7.09 10.32 -7.93
CA VAL A 71 7.31 11.18 -9.09
C VAL A 71 7.34 10.35 -10.37
N TYR A 72 6.72 10.86 -11.44
CA TYR A 72 6.66 10.22 -12.75
C TYR A 72 7.75 10.69 -13.71
N TYR A 73 8.46 11.77 -13.35
CA TYR A 73 9.59 12.29 -14.09
C TYR A 73 10.60 12.90 -13.11
N THR A 74 11.85 12.87 -13.45
CA THR A 74 12.88 13.59 -12.71
C THR A 74 13.10 14.98 -13.31
N LYS A 75 13.02 15.08 -14.66
CA LYS A 75 13.29 16.31 -15.39
C LYS A 75 12.65 16.28 -16.77
N VAL A 76 12.05 17.39 -17.16
CA VAL A 76 11.54 17.62 -18.52
C VAL A 76 12.34 18.76 -19.15
N THR A 77 12.84 18.53 -20.36
CA THR A 77 13.61 19.53 -21.13
C THR A 77 12.97 19.78 -22.49
N ASP A 78 13.17 20.98 -23.03
CA ASP A 78 12.84 21.29 -24.42
C ASP A 78 13.87 20.72 -25.41
N SER A 79 13.66 20.92 -26.71
CA SER A 79 14.54 20.45 -27.78
C SER A 79 15.94 21.06 -27.76
N ASN A 80 16.14 22.16 -27.01
CA ASN A 80 17.42 22.86 -26.86
C ASN A 80 18.13 22.45 -25.55
N GLY A 81 17.56 21.52 -24.78
CA GLY A 81 18.10 21.07 -23.50
C GLY A 81 17.77 21.99 -22.32
N ARG A 82 16.94 23.03 -22.49
CA ARG A 82 16.50 23.90 -21.41
C ARG A 82 15.51 23.15 -20.53
N VAL A 83 15.72 23.21 -19.21
CA VAL A 83 14.81 22.60 -18.21
C VAL A 83 13.48 23.36 -18.21
N ILE A 84 12.39 22.65 -18.42
CA ILE A 84 11.01 23.17 -18.33
C ILE A 84 10.42 22.83 -16.97
N LEU A 85 10.60 21.58 -16.50
CA LEU A 85 10.14 21.08 -15.22
C LEU A 85 11.24 20.24 -14.58
N GLU A 86 11.35 20.31 -13.28
CA GLU A 86 12.21 19.45 -12.47
C GLU A 86 11.42 18.99 -11.24
N ALA A 87 11.43 17.68 -10.97
CA ALA A 87 10.73 17.13 -9.83
C ALA A 87 11.47 17.51 -8.53
N ASN A 88 10.71 17.85 -7.51
CA ASN A 88 11.22 18.13 -6.17
C ASN A 88 10.33 17.41 -5.15
N PRO A 89 10.43 16.05 -5.06
CA PRO A 89 9.58 15.26 -4.19
C PRO A 89 9.77 15.64 -2.72
N GLN A 90 8.67 15.76 -2.00
CA GLN A 90 8.72 15.96 -0.55
C GLN A 90 9.10 14.67 0.15
N THR A 91 9.88 14.78 1.21
CA THR A 91 10.29 13.63 2.03
C THR A 91 9.92 13.87 3.48
N ARG A 92 9.55 12.83 4.20
CA ARG A 92 9.26 12.89 5.64
C ARG A 92 9.47 11.55 6.31
N GLN A 93 9.89 11.56 7.57
CA GLN A 93 9.92 10.37 8.41
C GLN A 93 8.51 10.05 8.88
N VAL A 94 8.01 8.86 8.56
CA VAL A 94 6.65 8.40 8.92
C VAL A 94 6.67 7.27 9.95
N LEU A 95 7.76 6.52 10.04
CA LEU A 95 8.04 5.53 11.08
C LEU A 95 9.47 5.69 11.57
N ASP A 96 9.73 5.29 12.80
CA ASP A 96 11.09 5.11 13.28
C ASP A 96 11.78 3.95 12.55
N GLU A 97 13.09 4.01 12.38
CA GLU A 97 13.88 3.03 11.62
C GLU A 97 13.77 1.61 12.23
N ASP A 98 13.80 1.50 13.55
CA ASP A 98 13.64 0.23 14.25
C ASP A 98 12.22 -0.37 14.07
N THR A 99 11.19 0.47 14.06
CA THR A 99 9.81 0.06 13.76
C THR A 99 9.69 -0.45 12.32
N ALA A 100 10.26 0.27 11.35
CA ALA A 100 10.29 -0.14 9.95
C ALA A 100 11.05 -1.47 9.76
N TYR A 101 12.16 -1.67 10.48
CA TYR A 101 12.91 -2.93 10.49
C TYR A 101 12.08 -4.10 11.05
N LEU A 102 11.42 -3.92 12.19
CA LEU A 102 10.58 -4.97 12.79
C LEU A 102 9.42 -5.35 11.86
N LEU A 103 8.78 -4.36 11.23
CA LEU A 103 7.70 -4.58 10.28
C LEU A 103 8.22 -5.31 9.03
N THR A 104 9.40 -4.95 8.54
CA THR A 104 10.08 -5.64 7.42
C THR A 104 10.29 -7.12 7.72
N ASN A 105 10.77 -7.46 8.91
CA ASN A 105 10.95 -8.85 9.32
C ASN A 105 9.61 -9.60 9.41
N ALA A 106 8.59 -9.00 10.00
CA ALA A 106 7.26 -9.61 10.07
C ALA A 106 6.66 -9.86 8.67
N MET A 107 6.88 -8.95 7.72
CA MET A 107 6.46 -9.12 6.33
C MET A 107 7.33 -10.12 5.55
N HIS A 108 8.58 -10.33 5.96
CA HIS A 108 9.41 -11.41 5.41
C HIS A 108 8.84 -12.78 5.78
N ASP A 109 8.37 -12.96 7.01
CA ASP A 109 7.72 -14.21 7.44
C ASP A 109 6.45 -14.51 6.63
N VAL A 110 5.73 -13.51 6.17
CA VAL A 110 4.58 -13.70 5.25
C VAL A 110 5.03 -14.36 3.94
N VAL A 111 6.19 -14.00 3.44
CA VAL A 111 6.74 -14.52 2.17
C VAL A 111 7.41 -15.88 2.36
N THR A 112 8.02 -16.14 3.52
CA THR A 112 8.72 -17.42 3.77
C THR A 112 7.81 -18.50 4.33
N GLU A 113 6.90 -18.14 5.23
CA GLU A 113 6.06 -19.09 5.98
C GLU A 113 4.57 -18.86 5.83
N GLY A 114 4.15 -17.65 5.41
CA GLY A 114 2.77 -17.19 5.37
C GLY A 114 2.08 -17.34 4.02
N THR A 115 1.16 -16.42 3.74
CA THR A 115 0.30 -16.41 2.55
C THR A 115 1.01 -15.93 1.28
N GLY A 116 2.19 -15.32 1.40
CA GLY A 116 2.94 -14.73 0.29
C GLY A 116 4.04 -15.62 -0.30
N LYS A 117 4.03 -16.95 -0.06
CA LYS A 117 5.14 -17.86 -0.44
C LYS A 117 5.51 -17.84 -1.91
N LEU A 118 4.56 -17.55 -2.80
CA LEU A 118 4.85 -17.46 -4.24
C LEU A 118 5.62 -16.21 -4.64
N ALA A 119 5.67 -15.21 -3.78
CA ALA A 119 6.49 -14.01 -3.97
C ALA A 119 7.94 -14.21 -3.52
N ASN A 120 8.29 -15.37 -2.98
CA ASN A 120 9.65 -15.67 -2.60
C ASN A 120 10.53 -15.80 -3.84
N ILE A 121 11.65 -15.08 -3.85
CA ILE A 121 12.63 -15.05 -4.94
C ILE A 121 13.94 -15.58 -4.42
N ASP A 122 14.52 -16.58 -5.10
CA ASP A 122 15.78 -17.18 -4.70
C ASP A 122 16.89 -16.11 -4.59
N ASN A 123 17.63 -16.16 -3.48
CA ASN A 123 18.73 -15.26 -3.16
C ASN A 123 18.33 -13.78 -3.00
N GLN A 124 17.04 -13.49 -2.75
CA GLN A 124 16.55 -12.15 -2.43
C GLN A 124 15.83 -12.15 -1.08
N TYR A 125 16.03 -11.09 -0.31
CA TYR A 125 15.24 -10.84 0.89
C TYR A 125 13.98 -10.10 0.46
N VAL A 126 12.87 -10.82 0.38
CA VAL A 126 11.56 -10.27 -0.01
C VAL A 126 10.71 -10.11 1.22
N SER A 127 10.13 -8.94 1.41
CA SER A 127 9.13 -8.65 2.43
C SER A 127 7.86 -8.17 1.75
N GLY A 128 6.70 -8.64 2.18
CA GLY A 128 5.45 -8.25 1.54
C GLY A 128 4.21 -8.79 2.24
N LYS A 129 3.06 -8.34 1.74
CA LYS A 129 1.77 -8.72 2.29
C LYS A 129 0.76 -8.94 1.18
N THR A 130 -0.02 -9.99 1.32
CA THR A 130 -1.21 -10.26 0.50
C THR A 130 -2.41 -9.48 1.05
N GLY A 131 -3.33 -9.10 0.19
CA GLY A 131 -4.64 -8.56 0.55
C GLY A 131 -5.73 -9.23 -0.28
N THR A 132 -6.85 -9.51 0.35
CA THR A 132 -8.05 -10.02 -0.32
C THR A 132 -9.25 -9.39 0.37
N SER A 133 -10.10 -8.70 -0.40
CA SER A 133 -11.35 -8.16 0.13
C SER A 133 -12.39 -9.27 0.35
N SER A 134 -13.42 -8.96 1.14
CA SER A 134 -14.56 -9.85 1.28
C SER A 134 -15.15 -10.15 -0.09
N ASP A 135 -15.62 -11.39 -0.29
CA ASP A 135 -16.21 -11.88 -1.54
C ASP A 135 -15.25 -11.85 -2.75
N ASP A 136 -13.93 -11.82 -2.50
CA ASP A 136 -12.88 -11.89 -3.53
C ASP A 136 -13.03 -10.84 -4.64
N TYR A 137 -13.43 -9.61 -4.32
CA TYR A 137 -13.54 -8.51 -5.28
C TYR A 137 -12.19 -7.91 -5.65
N ASP A 138 -11.30 -7.80 -4.67
CA ASP A 138 -9.96 -7.22 -4.81
C ASP A 138 -8.89 -8.17 -4.29
N ILE A 139 -7.89 -8.39 -5.09
CA ILE A 139 -6.72 -9.17 -4.72
C ILE A 139 -5.48 -8.29 -4.86
N TRP A 140 -4.70 -8.23 -3.78
CA TRP A 140 -3.51 -7.42 -3.68
C TRP A 140 -2.30 -8.24 -3.29
N PHE A 141 -1.17 -7.86 -3.81
CA PHE A 141 0.13 -8.14 -3.22
C PHE A 141 0.97 -6.86 -3.28
N SER A 142 1.52 -6.47 -2.15
CA SER A 142 2.49 -5.38 -2.04
C SER A 142 3.73 -5.88 -1.33
N GLY A 143 4.90 -5.59 -1.89
CA GLY A 143 6.14 -6.05 -1.32
C GLY A 143 7.36 -5.36 -1.91
N TYR A 144 8.51 -5.67 -1.33
CA TYR A 144 9.79 -5.07 -1.71
C TYR A 144 10.97 -6.00 -1.46
N THR A 145 12.04 -5.67 -2.14
CA THR A 145 13.39 -6.18 -1.91
C THR A 145 14.29 -5.02 -1.47
N ASN A 146 15.59 -5.27 -1.34
CA ASN A 146 16.55 -4.18 -1.08
C ASN A 146 16.65 -3.15 -2.23
N TYR A 147 16.02 -3.41 -3.38
CA TYR A 147 16.22 -2.62 -4.60
C TYR A 147 14.94 -2.05 -5.19
N LEU A 148 13.83 -2.75 -5.04
CA LEU A 148 12.58 -2.44 -5.71
C LEU A 148 11.39 -2.65 -4.78
N THR A 149 10.39 -1.79 -4.93
CA THR A 149 9.06 -1.94 -4.32
C THR A 149 8.03 -2.08 -5.43
N ALA A 150 7.07 -2.97 -5.24
CA ALA A 150 5.98 -3.19 -6.18
C ALA A 150 4.67 -3.46 -5.44
N SER A 151 3.58 -2.96 -5.99
CA SER A 151 2.22 -3.33 -5.60
C SER A 151 1.43 -3.74 -6.83
N ILE A 152 0.70 -4.83 -6.70
CA ILE A 152 -0.14 -5.39 -7.76
C ILE A 152 -1.55 -5.49 -7.23
N TRP A 153 -2.49 -4.98 -8.01
CA TRP A 153 -3.92 -5.15 -7.80
C TRP A 153 -4.55 -5.93 -8.94
N SER A 154 -5.51 -6.77 -8.59
CA SER A 154 -6.37 -7.46 -9.53
C SER A 154 -7.81 -7.37 -9.05
N GLY A 155 -8.68 -6.87 -9.90
CA GLY A 155 -10.09 -6.63 -9.60
C GLY A 155 -10.84 -6.15 -10.83
N PHE A 156 -12.11 -5.81 -10.64
CA PHE A 156 -12.95 -5.17 -11.65
C PHE A 156 -13.35 -3.77 -11.16
N ASP A 157 -13.62 -2.85 -12.08
CA ASP A 157 -14.08 -1.50 -11.76
C ASP A 157 -15.40 -1.49 -10.98
N GLU A 158 -16.25 -2.48 -11.21
CA GLU A 158 -17.44 -2.76 -10.41
C GLU A 158 -17.19 -4.01 -9.56
N ASN A 159 -17.56 -3.98 -8.29
CA ASN A 159 -17.40 -5.10 -7.36
C ASN A 159 -17.94 -6.40 -7.94
N THR A 160 -17.07 -7.25 -8.41
CA THR A 160 -17.37 -8.52 -9.03
C THR A 160 -16.42 -9.58 -8.49
N ASP A 161 -16.98 -10.66 -8.02
CA ASP A 161 -16.22 -11.83 -7.54
C ASP A 161 -15.32 -12.37 -8.67
N ILE A 162 -14.01 -12.22 -8.49
CA ILE A 162 -13.00 -12.65 -9.46
C ILE A 162 -13.02 -14.17 -9.64
N THR A 163 -13.41 -14.95 -8.62
CA THR A 163 -13.41 -16.41 -8.68
C THR A 163 -14.33 -16.95 -9.76
N LYS A 164 -15.38 -16.21 -10.12
CA LYS A 164 -16.29 -16.57 -11.21
C LYS A 164 -15.61 -16.64 -12.57
N TYR A 165 -14.53 -15.93 -12.76
CA TYR A 165 -13.81 -15.82 -14.04
C TYR A 165 -12.52 -16.63 -14.08
N CYS A 166 -11.87 -16.80 -12.94
CA CYS A 166 -10.57 -17.47 -12.86
C CYS A 166 -10.64 -18.90 -12.30
N GLY A 167 -11.85 -19.37 -11.96
CA GLY A 167 -12.06 -20.65 -11.29
C GLY A 167 -11.68 -20.61 -9.82
N ASN A 168 -12.10 -21.62 -9.07
CA ASN A 168 -11.91 -21.72 -7.63
C ASN A 168 -10.44 -22.08 -7.29
N THR A 169 -9.54 -21.18 -7.52
CA THR A 169 -8.13 -21.38 -7.19
C THR A 169 -7.72 -20.32 -6.19
N SER A 170 -7.08 -20.75 -5.14
CA SER A 170 -6.44 -19.85 -4.20
C SER A 170 -5.43 -18.98 -4.97
N TYR A 171 -5.76 -17.70 -5.16
CA TYR A 171 -4.94 -16.72 -5.88
C TYR A 171 -3.58 -16.52 -5.25
N HIS A 172 -3.44 -16.89 -3.99
CA HIS A 172 -2.19 -16.93 -3.27
C HIS A 172 -1.24 -18.03 -3.77
N ASN A 173 -1.71 -18.89 -4.68
CA ASN A 173 -0.98 -20.05 -5.19
C ASN A 173 -0.69 -19.99 -6.70
N ARG A 174 -0.75 -18.81 -7.33
CA ARG A 174 -0.42 -18.66 -8.77
C ARG A 174 0.49 -17.50 -9.05
#